data_251d833dca27df04ff69f9eadf82e2c4
#
_entry.id   251d833dca27df04ff69f9eadf82e2c4
#
_cell.length_a   1.000
_cell.length_b   1.000
_cell.length_c   1.000
_cell.angle_alpha   90.00
_cell.angle_beta   90.00
_cell.angle_gamma   90.00
#
_symmetry.space_group_name_H-M   'P 1'
#
loop_
_entity.id
_entity.type
_entity.pdbx_description
1 polymer ?
#
loop_
_entity_poly.entity_id
_entity_poly.type
_entity_poly.pdbx_seq_one_letter_code
_entity_poly.pdbx_strand_id
1 'polypeptide(L)'
;MTRNKAFFINGGAGRVVCSIPALEKFAEENPDNNFIIVCEGGTDFYKGHPLLHAKAYDVWHKNLFEDKLKDMQLESPEPYRIWEYYNQHASLSQAYDIAINNKGVRDLPKPTIKLSKHELLQAQQVIRDVKEKTKKDKVVVVQPFGRSVFEEKGIISDFSGRSFEPENVVSIVKKLSEDYAVIFMGEISIEFNKHGVSQPVAIPQSLNLRSWAALIAQADHFLGCDSVGQHLAYALNTSVTVVLGSTFKENVSYPDEESFTILDMGEGARIYSPIRVTQDEYADRVNEGVMSMNEKIEDIIVADVKKRLSSKEDKK
;
A
#
# COMPACT_ATOMS: atom_id res chain seq x y z
N MET A 1 -23.21 -8.74 29.63
CA MET A 1 -22.11 -7.75 29.38
C MET A 1 -21.28 -8.28 28.24
N THR A 2 -21.17 -7.53 27.17
CA THR A 2 -20.21 -7.85 26.08
C THR A 2 -18.80 -7.63 26.61
N ARG A 3 -17.91 -8.64 26.43
CA ARG A 3 -16.50 -8.51 26.82
C ARG A 3 -15.81 -7.48 25.93
N ASN A 4 -14.88 -6.72 26.49
CA ASN A 4 -13.97 -5.89 25.69
C ASN A 4 -13.13 -6.76 24.76
N LYS A 5 -12.87 -6.27 23.55
CA LYS A 5 -12.19 -7.03 22.51
C LYS A 5 -10.75 -6.54 22.29
N ALA A 6 -9.87 -7.46 21.93
CA ALA A 6 -8.54 -7.15 21.43
C ALA A 6 -8.42 -7.72 20.00
N PHE A 7 -8.29 -6.85 19.01
CA PHE A 7 -8.15 -7.23 17.61
C PHE A 7 -6.68 -7.33 17.22
N PHE A 8 -6.25 -8.50 16.78
CA PHE A 8 -4.89 -8.73 16.28
C PHE A 8 -4.86 -8.54 14.77
N ILE A 9 -4.24 -7.46 14.31
CA ILE A 9 -4.05 -7.18 12.87
C ILE A 9 -2.68 -7.72 12.45
N ASN A 10 -2.70 -8.95 11.98
CA ASN A 10 -1.51 -9.66 11.53
C ASN A 10 -1.06 -9.20 10.15
N GLY A 11 0.25 -9.30 9.87
CA GLY A 11 0.86 -8.98 8.60
C GLY A 11 1.35 -7.54 8.47
N GLY A 12 1.68 -7.12 7.24
CA GLY A 12 2.38 -5.86 7.00
C GLY A 12 1.50 -4.62 7.05
N ALA A 13 2.15 -3.48 6.86
CA ALA A 13 1.56 -2.14 6.93
C ALA A 13 0.32 -1.94 6.02
N GLY A 14 0.28 -2.59 4.85
CA GLY A 14 -0.89 -2.53 3.96
C GLY A 14 -2.16 -3.11 4.62
N ARG A 15 -2.02 -4.22 5.36
CA ARG A 15 -3.14 -4.79 6.13
C ARG A 15 -3.62 -3.85 7.22
N VAL A 16 -2.68 -3.17 7.91
CA VAL A 16 -3.02 -2.17 8.92
C VAL A 16 -3.86 -1.06 8.30
N VAL A 17 -3.42 -0.49 7.18
CA VAL A 17 -4.17 0.58 6.49
C VAL A 17 -5.57 0.09 6.07
N CYS A 18 -5.67 -1.10 5.47
CA CYS A 18 -6.95 -1.65 5.01
C CYS A 18 -7.90 -2.02 6.15
N SER A 19 -7.40 -2.27 7.37
CA SER A 19 -8.25 -2.57 8.54
C SER A 19 -8.85 -1.32 9.20
N ILE A 20 -8.29 -0.13 8.94
CA ILE A 20 -8.73 1.12 9.59
C ILE A 20 -10.23 1.38 9.44
N PRO A 21 -10.83 1.33 8.24
CA PRO A 21 -12.26 1.63 8.08
C PRO A 21 -13.17 0.68 8.88
N ALA A 22 -12.80 -0.59 8.95
CA ALA A 22 -13.55 -1.58 9.74
C ALA A 22 -13.47 -1.31 11.25
N LEU A 23 -12.30 -0.92 11.73
CA LEU A 23 -12.08 -0.56 13.14
C LEU A 23 -12.74 0.77 13.51
N GLU A 24 -12.80 1.73 12.59
CA GLU A 24 -13.58 2.97 12.75
C GLU A 24 -15.06 2.64 12.92
N LYS A 25 -15.61 1.77 12.04
CA LYS A 25 -17.00 1.32 12.14
C LYS A 25 -17.27 0.56 13.43
N PHE A 26 -16.33 -0.29 13.87
CA PHE A 26 -16.47 -0.96 15.17
C PHE A 26 -16.53 0.05 16.32
N ALA A 27 -15.67 1.07 16.32
CA ALA A 27 -15.67 2.09 17.35
C ALA A 27 -16.98 2.91 17.38
N GLU A 28 -17.52 3.25 16.21
CA GLU A 28 -18.77 4.00 16.07
C GLU A 28 -19.99 3.18 16.52
N GLU A 29 -20.04 1.90 16.14
CA GLU A 29 -21.18 1.02 16.40
C GLU A 29 -21.16 0.39 17.81
N ASN A 30 -20.01 0.43 18.50
CA ASN A 30 -19.82 -0.14 19.84
C ASN A 30 -19.16 0.86 20.81
N PRO A 31 -19.78 2.00 21.10
CA PRO A 31 -19.17 3.06 21.91
C PRO A 31 -18.81 2.62 23.33
N ASP A 32 -19.54 1.67 23.89
CA ASP A 32 -19.30 1.13 25.23
C ASP A 32 -18.21 0.04 25.27
N ASN A 33 -17.70 -0.41 24.13
CA ASN A 33 -16.64 -1.41 24.06
C ASN A 33 -15.27 -0.75 24.15
N ASN A 34 -14.56 -0.99 25.23
CA ASN A 34 -13.16 -0.53 25.38
C ASN A 34 -12.19 -1.49 24.69
N PHE A 35 -12.29 -1.60 23.36
CA PHE A 35 -11.43 -2.45 22.58
C PHE A 35 -9.99 -1.89 22.42
N ILE A 36 -9.08 -2.79 22.11
CA ILE A 36 -7.72 -2.44 21.68
C ILE A 36 -7.37 -3.13 20.37
N ILE A 37 -6.31 -2.64 19.75
CA ILE A 37 -5.75 -3.13 18.49
C ILE A 37 -4.31 -3.50 18.73
N VAL A 38 -3.92 -4.71 18.35
CA VAL A 38 -2.53 -5.18 18.41
C VAL A 38 -2.04 -5.42 16.99
N CYS A 39 -0.96 -4.74 16.59
CA CYS A 39 -0.49 -4.76 15.21
C CYS A 39 0.89 -5.40 15.06
N GLU A 40 1.02 -6.34 14.13
CA GLU A 40 2.30 -6.85 13.65
C GLU A 40 2.97 -5.86 12.69
N GLY A 41 2.19 -5.21 11.83
CA GLY A 41 2.67 -4.24 10.83
C GLY A 41 2.95 -2.83 11.36
N GLY A 42 2.99 -2.67 12.69
CA GLY A 42 3.27 -1.42 13.39
C GLY A 42 2.04 -0.53 13.60
N THR A 43 2.18 0.45 14.49
CA THR A 43 1.09 1.36 14.91
C THR A 43 1.15 2.73 14.24
N ASP A 44 2.07 2.93 13.32
CA ASP A 44 2.37 4.24 12.73
C ASP A 44 1.15 4.92 12.11
N PHE A 45 0.28 4.17 11.43
CA PHE A 45 -0.89 4.76 10.75
C PHE A 45 -2.05 5.10 11.68
N TYR A 46 -2.01 4.68 12.95
CA TYR A 46 -2.97 5.11 13.97
C TYR A 46 -2.54 6.40 14.68
N LYS A 47 -1.29 6.87 14.53
CA LYS A 47 -0.81 8.11 15.17
C LYS A 47 -1.67 9.31 14.75
N GLY A 48 -2.24 9.99 15.74
CA GLY A 48 -3.12 11.15 15.52
C GLY A 48 -4.54 10.80 15.05
N HIS A 49 -4.88 9.52 14.92
CA HIS A 49 -6.22 9.09 14.58
C HIS A 49 -7.20 9.39 15.72
N PRO A 50 -8.34 10.06 15.47
CA PRO A 50 -9.22 10.54 16.55
C PRO A 50 -9.82 9.43 17.41
N LEU A 51 -10.11 8.27 16.83
CA LEU A 51 -10.75 7.15 17.54
C LEU A 51 -9.78 6.03 17.92
N LEU A 52 -8.71 5.80 17.14
CA LEU A 52 -7.91 4.58 17.22
C LEU A 52 -6.52 4.80 17.83
N HIS A 53 -6.01 6.05 17.89
CA HIS A 53 -4.64 6.33 18.35
C HIS A 53 -4.32 5.73 19.74
N ALA A 54 -5.19 5.98 20.72
CA ALA A 54 -4.97 5.52 22.09
C ALA A 54 -5.26 4.02 22.30
N LYS A 55 -5.77 3.33 21.26
CA LYS A 55 -6.17 1.93 21.31
C LYS A 55 -5.18 0.99 20.64
N ALA A 56 -4.23 1.53 19.88
CA ALA A 56 -3.30 0.74 19.07
C ALA A 56 -1.97 0.47 19.79
N TYR A 57 -1.57 -0.78 19.81
CA TYR A 57 -0.34 -1.28 20.42
C TYR A 57 0.43 -2.13 19.42
N ASP A 58 1.76 -2.02 19.48
CA ASP A 58 2.65 -2.93 18.78
C ASP A 58 2.65 -4.30 19.47
N VAL A 59 2.80 -5.37 18.71
CA VAL A 59 2.89 -6.74 19.24
C VAL A 59 4.06 -6.91 20.23
N TRP A 60 5.08 -6.06 20.12
CA TRP A 60 6.24 -6.03 21.01
C TRP A 60 6.08 -5.10 22.23
N HIS A 61 4.89 -4.54 22.44
CA HIS A 61 4.64 -3.67 23.59
C HIS A 61 4.96 -4.39 24.91
N LYS A 62 5.80 -3.74 25.74
CA LYS A 62 6.24 -4.33 27.01
C LYS A 62 5.04 -4.64 27.90
N ASN A 63 5.02 -5.83 28.48
CA ASN A 63 3.94 -6.33 29.34
C ASN A 63 2.54 -6.31 28.66
N LEU A 64 2.48 -6.48 27.34
CA LEU A 64 1.24 -6.40 26.57
C LEU A 64 0.12 -7.24 27.18
N PHE A 65 0.43 -8.48 27.59
CA PHE A 65 -0.58 -9.38 28.17
C PHE A 65 -1.12 -8.84 29.49
N GLU A 66 -0.26 -8.57 30.47
CA GLU A 66 -0.68 -8.17 31.83
C GLU A 66 -1.39 -6.81 31.84
N ASP A 67 -0.89 -5.86 31.07
CA ASP A 67 -1.36 -4.48 31.12
C ASP A 67 -2.55 -4.22 30.21
N LYS A 68 -2.73 -5.02 29.13
CA LYS A 68 -3.66 -4.71 28.05
C LYS A 68 -4.60 -5.85 27.65
N LEU A 69 -4.12 -7.11 27.63
CA LEU A 69 -4.89 -8.23 27.06
C LEU A 69 -5.65 -9.03 28.11
N LYS A 70 -5.23 -8.95 29.37
CA LYS A 70 -5.88 -9.67 30.47
C LYS A 70 -7.36 -9.30 30.53
N ASP A 71 -8.20 -10.32 30.64
CA ASP A 71 -9.66 -10.21 30.67
C ASP A 71 -10.34 -9.73 29.37
N MET A 72 -9.58 -9.59 28.25
CA MET A 72 -10.13 -9.29 26.96
C MET A 72 -10.48 -10.54 26.15
N GLN A 73 -11.46 -10.43 25.27
CA GLN A 73 -11.73 -11.42 24.23
C GLN A 73 -10.77 -11.17 23.07
N LEU A 74 -9.88 -12.14 22.80
CA LEU A 74 -8.90 -12.04 21.72
C LEU A 74 -9.55 -12.46 20.40
N GLU A 75 -9.44 -11.61 19.39
CA GLU A 75 -9.92 -11.88 18.03
C GLU A 75 -8.80 -11.61 17.01
N SER A 76 -8.60 -12.54 16.09
CA SER A 76 -7.66 -12.40 14.98
C SER A 76 -8.44 -12.43 13.66
N PRO A 77 -8.83 -11.27 13.13
CA PRO A 77 -9.54 -11.19 11.87
C PRO A 77 -8.70 -11.73 10.72
N GLU A 78 -9.22 -12.72 9.99
CA GLU A 78 -8.58 -13.34 8.84
C GLU A 78 -9.34 -13.02 7.54
N PRO A 79 -9.09 -11.85 6.93
CA PRO A 79 -9.85 -11.38 5.77
C PRO A 79 -9.75 -12.31 4.57
N TYR A 80 -8.63 -13.02 4.43
CA TYR A 80 -8.41 -13.94 3.30
C TYR A 80 -9.28 -15.21 3.34
N ARG A 81 -9.91 -15.51 4.50
CA ARG A 81 -10.84 -16.64 4.67
C ARG A 81 -12.30 -16.23 4.54
N ILE A 82 -12.57 -14.95 4.33
CA ILE A 82 -13.92 -14.44 4.08
C ILE A 82 -14.36 -14.85 2.69
N TRP A 83 -15.54 -15.49 2.60
CA TRP A 83 -16.07 -16.03 1.34
C TRP A 83 -16.17 -14.97 0.26
N GLU A 84 -16.66 -13.79 0.60
CA GLU A 84 -16.81 -12.64 -0.30
C GLU A 84 -15.43 -12.16 -0.83
N TYR A 85 -14.39 -12.26 -0.01
CA TYR A 85 -13.04 -11.87 -0.44
C TYR A 85 -12.46 -12.85 -1.45
N TYR A 86 -12.43 -14.16 -1.14
CA TYR A 86 -11.79 -15.10 -2.06
C TYR A 86 -12.61 -15.39 -3.33
N ASN A 87 -13.90 -15.00 -3.35
CA ASN A 87 -14.73 -14.98 -4.56
C ASN A 87 -14.73 -13.61 -5.28
N GLN A 88 -13.90 -12.64 -4.86
CA GLN A 88 -13.74 -11.33 -5.49
C GLN A 88 -14.99 -10.43 -5.38
N HIS A 89 -15.82 -10.63 -4.37
CA HIS A 89 -17.01 -9.83 -4.08
C HIS A 89 -16.76 -8.78 -2.99
N ALA A 90 -15.58 -8.76 -2.39
CA ALA A 90 -15.20 -7.80 -1.36
C ALA A 90 -13.73 -7.39 -1.48
N SER A 91 -13.47 -6.12 -1.24
CA SER A 91 -12.12 -5.61 -1.04
C SER A 91 -11.53 -6.08 0.30
N LEU A 92 -10.22 -5.92 0.46
CA LEU A 92 -9.55 -6.27 1.71
C LEU A 92 -10.13 -5.51 2.92
N SER A 93 -10.49 -4.23 2.74
CA SER A 93 -11.12 -3.44 3.80
C SER A 93 -12.51 -3.96 4.16
N GLN A 94 -13.33 -4.32 3.16
CA GLN A 94 -14.64 -4.92 3.38
C GLN A 94 -14.54 -6.30 4.04
N ALA A 95 -13.54 -7.09 3.67
CA ALA A 95 -13.30 -8.38 4.30
C ALA A 95 -12.89 -8.23 5.79
N TYR A 96 -12.11 -7.20 6.13
CA TYR A 96 -11.86 -6.84 7.53
C TYR A 96 -13.17 -6.43 8.24
N ASP A 97 -14.03 -5.66 7.59
CA ASP A 97 -15.31 -5.25 8.17
C ASP A 97 -16.23 -6.45 8.44
N ILE A 98 -16.32 -7.39 7.50
CA ILE A 98 -17.06 -8.65 7.71
C ILE A 98 -16.49 -9.41 8.90
N ALA A 99 -15.17 -9.57 8.99
CA ALA A 99 -14.52 -10.33 10.06
C ALA A 99 -14.63 -9.67 11.44
N ILE A 100 -14.60 -8.32 11.51
CA ILE A 100 -14.63 -7.55 12.77
C ILE A 100 -16.07 -7.26 13.22
N ASN A 101 -16.92 -6.83 12.29
CA ASN A 101 -18.26 -6.31 12.60
C ASN A 101 -19.39 -7.30 12.33
N ASN A 102 -19.11 -8.46 11.71
CA ASN A 102 -20.09 -9.47 11.33
C ASN A 102 -21.26 -8.89 10.50
N LYS A 103 -20.93 -7.94 9.62
CA LYS A 103 -21.85 -7.36 8.65
C LYS A 103 -21.59 -7.97 7.28
N GLY A 104 -22.55 -7.89 6.37
CA GLY A 104 -22.33 -8.20 4.97
C GLY A 104 -21.42 -7.17 4.29
N VAL A 105 -21.18 -7.34 2.99
CA VAL A 105 -20.45 -6.34 2.18
C VAL A 105 -21.21 -5.03 2.24
N ARG A 106 -20.50 -3.96 2.59
CA ARG A 106 -21.04 -2.58 2.66
C ARG A 106 -19.99 -1.57 2.24
N ASP A 107 -20.45 -0.38 1.89
CA ASP A 107 -19.55 0.73 1.60
C ASP A 107 -18.83 1.19 2.87
N LEU A 108 -17.53 1.42 2.72
CA LEU A 108 -16.66 1.88 3.78
C LEU A 108 -16.01 3.21 3.39
N PRO A 109 -15.78 4.10 4.36
CA PRO A 109 -15.02 5.32 4.10
C PRO A 109 -13.56 4.99 3.74
N LYS A 110 -12.86 5.94 3.15
CA LYS A 110 -11.40 5.84 2.98
C LYS A 110 -10.72 5.73 4.35
N PRO A 111 -9.61 4.98 4.47
CA PRO A 111 -8.85 4.91 5.72
C PRO A 111 -8.45 6.31 6.21
N THR A 112 -8.74 6.64 7.46
CA THR A 112 -8.32 7.91 8.05
C THR A 112 -6.87 7.87 8.46
N ILE A 113 -6.01 8.58 7.74
CA ILE A 113 -4.59 8.75 8.08
C ILE A 113 -4.32 10.22 8.39
N LYS A 114 -3.89 10.51 9.61
CA LYS A 114 -3.58 11.87 10.07
C LYS A 114 -2.08 12.12 10.05
N LEU A 115 -1.63 12.94 9.14
CA LEU A 115 -0.24 13.41 9.08
C LEU A 115 -0.10 14.73 9.87
N SER A 116 0.97 14.84 10.64
CA SER A 116 1.29 16.06 11.36
C SER A 116 1.83 17.15 10.43
N LYS A 117 1.73 18.40 10.84
CA LYS A 117 2.32 19.52 10.10
C LYS A 117 3.83 19.33 9.89
N HIS A 118 4.52 18.76 10.86
CA HIS A 118 5.95 18.49 10.78
C HIS A 118 6.27 17.48 9.66
N GLU A 119 5.55 16.36 9.60
CA GLU A 119 5.72 15.34 8.55
C GLU A 119 5.46 15.91 7.16
N LEU A 120 4.39 16.72 7.03
CA LEU A 120 4.06 17.37 5.75
C LEU A 120 5.13 18.40 5.33
N LEU A 121 5.66 19.19 6.26
CA LEU A 121 6.73 20.14 5.97
C LEU A 121 8.03 19.47 5.58
N GLN A 122 8.39 18.36 6.25
CA GLN A 122 9.56 17.56 5.86
C GLN A 122 9.40 16.97 4.45
N ALA A 123 8.26 16.40 4.14
CA ALA A 123 7.96 15.89 2.81
C ALA A 123 8.01 17.01 1.74
N GLN A 124 7.44 18.18 2.06
CA GLN A 124 7.47 19.34 1.17
C GLN A 124 8.90 19.81 0.89
N GLN A 125 9.78 19.76 1.89
CA GLN A 125 11.20 20.10 1.69
C GLN A 125 11.88 19.11 0.74
N VAL A 126 11.68 17.79 0.95
CA VAL A 126 12.22 16.76 0.05
C VAL A 126 11.74 16.97 -1.39
N ILE A 127 10.45 17.22 -1.58
CA ILE A 127 9.87 17.48 -2.91
C ILE A 127 10.48 18.71 -3.56
N ARG A 128 10.67 19.79 -2.79
CA ARG A 128 11.31 21.02 -3.29
C ARG A 128 12.73 20.75 -3.75
N ASP A 129 13.52 20.05 -2.93
CA ASP A 129 14.92 19.73 -3.22
C ASP A 129 15.02 18.86 -4.48
N VAL A 130 14.11 17.91 -4.66
CA VAL A 130 14.05 17.05 -5.84
C VAL A 130 13.68 17.85 -7.09
N LYS A 131 12.67 18.72 -7.01
CA LYS A 131 12.28 19.63 -8.12
C LYS A 131 13.43 20.56 -8.51
N GLU A 132 14.13 21.10 -7.53
CA GLU A 132 15.28 21.99 -7.76
C GLU A 132 16.43 21.25 -8.48
N LYS A 133 16.76 20.04 -8.05
CA LYS A 133 17.81 19.22 -8.64
C LYS A 133 17.47 18.75 -10.06
N THR A 134 16.23 18.35 -10.30
CA THR A 134 15.79 17.80 -11.59
C THR A 134 15.34 18.88 -12.57
N LYS A 135 15.03 20.09 -12.12
CA LYS A 135 14.39 21.16 -12.89
C LYS A 135 13.03 20.75 -13.47
N LYS A 136 12.30 19.90 -12.74
CA LYS A 136 10.96 19.40 -13.12
C LYS A 136 9.92 19.91 -12.13
N ASP A 137 8.73 20.25 -12.64
CA ASP A 137 7.66 20.86 -11.84
C ASP A 137 6.75 19.84 -11.16
N LYS A 138 6.66 18.63 -11.71
CA LYS A 138 5.79 17.56 -11.21
C LYS A 138 6.61 16.39 -10.67
N VAL A 139 6.11 15.79 -9.58
CA VAL A 139 6.76 14.70 -8.88
C VAL A 139 5.95 13.42 -8.97
N VAL A 140 6.60 12.34 -9.36
CA VAL A 140 6.06 10.98 -9.34
C VAL A 140 6.80 10.17 -8.28
N VAL A 141 6.05 9.60 -7.32
CA VAL A 141 6.59 8.59 -6.40
C VAL A 141 6.40 7.22 -7.04
N VAL A 142 7.47 6.45 -7.15
CA VAL A 142 7.47 5.12 -7.78
C VAL A 142 7.80 4.06 -6.72
N GLN A 143 6.83 3.16 -6.43
CA GLN A 143 7.01 1.99 -5.57
C GLN A 143 6.83 0.70 -6.39
N PRO A 144 7.88 0.18 -7.03
CA PRO A 144 7.74 -0.98 -7.90
C PRO A 144 7.79 -2.31 -7.17
N PHE A 145 8.24 -2.31 -5.90
CA PHE A 145 8.48 -3.53 -5.13
C PHE A 145 7.53 -3.65 -3.95
N GLY A 146 7.00 -4.86 -3.76
CA GLY A 146 6.26 -5.27 -2.58
C GLY A 146 7.21 -5.71 -1.44
N ARG A 147 6.63 -6.01 -0.26
CA ARG A 147 7.40 -6.46 0.93
C ARG A 147 8.14 -7.78 0.71
N SER A 148 7.69 -8.61 -0.23
CA SER A 148 8.27 -9.94 -0.47
C SER A 148 9.52 -9.90 -1.34
N VAL A 149 9.91 -8.71 -1.84
CA VAL A 149 11.12 -8.56 -2.62
C VAL A 149 12.36 -8.79 -1.75
N PHE A 150 13.34 -9.47 -2.32
CA PHE A 150 14.64 -9.68 -1.67
C PHE A 150 15.75 -9.60 -2.69
N GLU A 151 16.96 -9.36 -2.22
CA GLU A 151 18.17 -9.35 -3.03
C GLU A 151 19.12 -10.44 -2.54
N GLU A 152 19.53 -11.30 -3.44
CA GLU A 152 20.57 -12.31 -3.19
C GLU A 152 21.61 -12.26 -4.29
N LYS A 153 22.88 -12.03 -3.91
CA LYS A 153 24.03 -11.97 -4.84
C LYS A 153 23.85 -11.02 -6.03
N GLY A 154 23.16 -9.89 -5.80
CA GLY A 154 22.89 -8.88 -6.82
C GLY A 154 21.68 -9.21 -7.72
N ILE A 155 20.95 -10.27 -7.44
CA ILE A 155 19.71 -10.63 -8.12
C ILE A 155 18.53 -10.22 -7.23
N ILE A 156 17.67 -9.34 -7.76
CA ILE A 156 16.43 -8.93 -7.09
C ILE A 156 15.31 -9.85 -7.55
N SER A 157 14.59 -10.44 -6.60
CA SER A 157 13.50 -11.39 -6.88
C SER A 157 12.31 -11.18 -5.95
N ASP A 158 11.12 -11.53 -6.43
CA ASP A 158 9.89 -11.55 -5.64
C ASP A 158 9.01 -12.75 -6.05
N PHE A 159 8.95 -13.77 -5.20
CA PHE A 159 8.13 -14.96 -5.46
C PHE A 159 6.62 -14.71 -5.33
N SER A 160 6.21 -13.55 -4.83
CA SER A 160 4.78 -13.23 -4.71
C SER A 160 4.12 -12.85 -6.05
N GLY A 161 4.90 -12.58 -7.11
CA GLY A 161 4.41 -12.13 -8.40
C GLY A 161 3.71 -10.76 -8.36
N ARG A 162 4.11 -9.87 -7.43
CA ARG A 162 3.54 -8.53 -7.28
C ARG A 162 4.49 -7.42 -7.69
N SER A 163 5.80 -7.64 -7.53
CA SER A 163 6.82 -6.64 -7.85
C SER A 163 7.12 -6.57 -9.33
N PHE A 164 7.54 -5.41 -9.79
CA PHE A 164 8.07 -5.23 -11.15
C PHE A 164 9.43 -5.95 -11.28
N GLU A 165 9.77 -6.37 -12.47
CA GLU A 165 11.12 -6.82 -12.76
C GLU A 165 12.09 -5.63 -12.77
N PRO A 166 13.33 -5.75 -12.24
CA PRO A 166 14.27 -4.64 -12.12
C PRO A 166 14.55 -3.91 -13.43
N GLU A 167 14.61 -4.64 -14.53
CA GLU A 167 14.84 -4.08 -15.87
C GLU A 167 13.68 -3.19 -16.30
N ASN A 168 12.45 -3.59 -16.03
CA ASN A 168 11.25 -2.80 -16.29
C ASN A 168 11.22 -1.54 -15.42
N VAL A 169 11.63 -1.65 -14.13
CA VAL A 169 11.75 -0.49 -13.24
C VAL A 169 12.70 0.55 -13.83
N VAL A 170 13.90 0.12 -14.27
CA VAL A 170 14.90 1.02 -14.87
C VAL A 170 14.34 1.68 -16.13
N SER A 171 13.70 0.91 -17.02
CA SER A 171 13.14 1.42 -18.27
C SER A 171 12.03 2.45 -18.02
N ILE A 172 11.07 2.13 -17.14
CA ILE A 172 9.95 3.02 -16.80
C ILE A 172 10.47 4.30 -16.12
N VAL A 173 11.37 4.18 -15.14
CA VAL A 173 11.97 5.33 -14.45
C VAL A 173 12.74 6.21 -15.42
N LYS A 174 13.49 5.62 -16.35
CA LYS A 174 14.19 6.37 -17.40
C LYS A 174 13.22 7.22 -18.22
N LYS A 175 12.15 6.60 -18.75
CA LYS A 175 11.12 7.29 -19.56
C LYS A 175 10.39 8.39 -18.77
N LEU A 176 10.09 8.14 -17.48
CA LEU A 176 9.40 9.13 -16.62
C LEU A 176 10.33 10.29 -16.24
N SER A 177 11.61 10.02 -15.96
CA SER A 177 12.56 11.05 -15.52
C SER A 177 12.90 12.08 -16.59
N GLU A 178 12.57 11.82 -17.86
CA GLU A 178 12.68 12.79 -18.94
C GLU A 178 11.77 14.01 -18.71
N ASP A 179 10.55 13.79 -18.17
CA ASP A 179 9.53 14.83 -18.02
C ASP A 179 9.23 15.19 -16.55
N TYR A 180 9.48 14.29 -15.61
CA TYR A 180 9.08 14.42 -14.21
C TYR A 180 10.25 14.22 -13.24
N ALA A 181 10.11 14.81 -12.05
CA ALA A 181 10.96 14.49 -10.93
C ALA A 181 10.52 13.15 -10.34
N VAL A 182 11.41 12.16 -10.30
CA VAL A 182 11.09 10.81 -9.80
C VAL A 182 11.67 10.62 -8.40
N ILE A 183 10.82 10.17 -7.47
CA ILE A 183 11.21 9.69 -6.15
C ILE A 183 10.97 8.19 -6.09
N PHE A 184 12.04 7.42 -5.93
CA PHE A 184 11.97 5.97 -5.82
C PHE A 184 11.72 5.56 -4.37
N MET A 185 10.66 4.79 -4.14
CA MET A 185 10.26 4.25 -2.85
C MET A 185 10.50 2.75 -2.81
N GLY A 186 11.47 2.29 -2.02
CA GLY A 186 11.78 0.88 -1.87
C GLY A 186 12.81 0.63 -0.79
N GLU A 187 12.84 -0.59 -0.26
CA GLU A 187 13.88 -1.06 0.67
C GLU A 187 15.14 -1.48 -0.09
N ILE A 188 14.96 -2.00 -1.32
CA ILE A 188 16.06 -2.35 -2.22
C ILE A 188 16.35 -1.15 -3.13
N SER A 189 17.59 -0.75 -3.18
CA SER A 189 18.06 0.39 -3.95
C SER A 189 18.55 -0.05 -5.34
N ILE A 190 18.18 0.72 -6.38
CA ILE A 190 18.68 0.55 -7.73
C ILE A 190 19.64 1.70 -8.06
N GLU A 191 20.83 1.39 -8.56
CA GLU A 191 21.81 2.39 -9.01
C GLU A 191 21.48 2.84 -10.45
N PHE A 192 20.42 3.65 -10.59
CA PHE A 192 19.87 4.08 -11.89
C PHE A 192 20.90 4.65 -12.87
N ASN A 193 21.89 5.37 -12.38
CA ASN A 193 22.96 5.94 -13.20
C ASN A 193 23.82 4.86 -13.89
N LYS A 194 24.05 3.72 -13.23
CA LYS A 194 24.77 2.59 -13.82
C LYS A 194 23.98 1.90 -14.93
N HIS A 195 22.68 2.06 -14.94
CA HIS A 195 21.76 1.49 -15.92
C HIS A 195 21.34 2.49 -17.01
N GLY A 196 22.07 3.60 -17.17
CA GLY A 196 21.86 4.56 -18.26
C GLY A 196 20.68 5.51 -18.06
N VAL A 197 20.22 5.71 -16.84
CA VAL A 197 19.29 6.79 -16.47
C VAL A 197 20.12 8.03 -16.21
N SER A 198 20.08 8.99 -17.14
CA SER A 198 20.89 10.22 -17.08
C SER A 198 20.32 11.27 -16.15
N GLN A 199 19.01 11.26 -15.93
CA GLN A 199 18.34 12.22 -15.06
C GLN A 199 18.46 11.80 -13.59
N PRO A 200 18.56 12.75 -12.65
CA PRO A 200 18.59 12.44 -11.22
C PRO A 200 17.30 11.76 -10.77
N VAL A 201 17.41 10.62 -10.10
CA VAL A 201 16.33 9.93 -9.39
C VAL A 201 16.58 10.08 -7.90
N ALA A 202 15.59 10.58 -7.16
CA ALA A 202 15.72 10.72 -5.72
C ALA A 202 15.43 9.37 -5.04
N ILE A 203 16.33 8.93 -4.18
CA ILE A 203 16.19 7.71 -3.38
C ILE A 203 16.39 8.10 -1.92
N PRO A 204 15.34 8.62 -1.25
CA PRO A 204 15.44 9.01 0.15
C PRO A 204 15.75 7.79 1.02
N GLN A 205 16.79 7.88 1.83
CA GLN A 205 17.23 6.80 2.71
C GLN A 205 16.59 6.93 4.09
N SER A 206 16.40 5.78 4.75
CA SER A 206 15.98 5.71 6.17
C SER A 206 14.65 6.40 6.49
N LEU A 207 13.75 6.52 5.53
CA LEU A 207 12.40 7.04 5.77
C LEU A 207 11.53 5.96 6.41
N ASN A 208 10.79 6.36 7.45
CA ASN A 208 9.74 5.51 8.01
C ASN A 208 8.47 5.57 7.15
N LEU A 209 7.50 4.69 7.45
CA LEU A 209 6.25 4.59 6.70
C LEU A 209 5.42 5.89 6.70
N ARG A 210 5.48 6.69 7.78
CA ARG A 210 4.77 7.97 7.85
C ARG A 210 5.42 9.04 6.98
N SER A 211 6.75 9.05 6.90
CA SER A 211 7.48 9.93 5.99
C SER A 211 7.14 9.60 4.53
N TRP A 212 7.04 8.32 4.19
CA TRP A 212 6.57 7.89 2.86
C TRP A 212 5.12 8.28 2.60
N ALA A 213 4.22 8.12 3.58
CA ALA A 213 2.84 8.60 3.46
C ALA A 213 2.79 10.11 3.20
N ALA A 214 3.61 10.90 3.90
CA ALA A 214 3.68 12.34 3.69
C ALA A 214 4.23 12.72 2.30
N LEU A 215 5.21 11.98 1.78
CA LEU A 215 5.71 12.17 0.41
C LEU A 215 4.64 11.84 -0.63
N ILE A 216 3.93 10.72 -0.47
CA ILE A 216 2.82 10.33 -1.35
C ILE A 216 1.72 11.41 -1.34
N ALA A 217 1.36 11.93 -0.15
CA ALA A 217 0.35 12.99 -0.03
C ALA A 217 0.72 14.29 -0.74
N GLN A 218 2.00 14.58 -0.90
CA GLN A 218 2.52 15.80 -1.52
C GLN A 218 2.95 15.61 -2.99
N ALA A 219 2.99 14.35 -3.45
CA ALA A 219 3.34 14.02 -4.83
C ALA A 219 2.19 14.35 -5.80
N ASP A 220 2.52 14.61 -7.04
CA ASP A 220 1.53 14.82 -8.09
C ASP A 220 0.92 13.51 -8.56
N HIS A 221 1.68 12.40 -8.48
CA HIS A 221 1.23 11.07 -8.87
C HIS A 221 2.00 9.97 -8.16
N PHE A 222 1.33 8.83 -7.95
CA PHE A 222 1.93 7.60 -7.44
C PHE A 222 1.85 6.50 -8.50
N LEU A 223 2.97 5.86 -8.80
CA LEU A 223 3.06 4.64 -9.62
C LEU A 223 3.56 3.49 -8.75
N GLY A 224 2.86 2.36 -8.74
CA GLY A 224 3.33 1.24 -7.95
C GLY A 224 2.69 -0.10 -8.28
N CYS A 225 3.06 -1.10 -7.47
CA CYS A 225 2.49 -2.45 -7.48
C CYS A 225 1.48 -2.64 -6.34
N ASP A 226 0.95 -3.86 -6.18
CA ASP A 226 0.16 -4.25 -5.01
C ASP A 226 1.02 -4.23 -3.73
N SER A 227 1.05 -3.06 -3.10
CA SER A 227 1.78 -2.82 -1.86
C SER A 227 1.15 -1.67 -1.05
N VAL A 228 1.71 -1.36 0.12
CA VAL A 228 1.19 -0.34 1.04
C VAL A 228 1.00 1.03 0.38
N GLY A 229 1.84 1.40 -0.58
CA GLY A 229 1.82 2.72 -1.23
C GLY A 229 0.51 3.03 -1.94
N GLN A 230 -0.11 2.07 -2.64
CA GLN A 230 -1.42 2.29 -3.27
C GLN A 230 -2.53 2.58 -2.23
N HIS A 231 -2.50 1.89 -1.09
CA HIS A 231 -3.46 2.11 -0.01
C HIS A 231 -3.26 3.47 0.67
N LEU A 232 -2.01 3.89 0.82
CA LEU A 232 -1.68 5.24 1.31
C LEU A 232 -2.13 6.32 0.31
N ALA A 233 -1.86 6.13 -0.97
CA ALA A 233 -2.29 7.05 -2.02
C ALA A 233 -3.82 7.18 -2.07
N TYR A 234 -4.55 6.07 -1.91
CA TYR A 234 -6.01 6.07 -1.78
C TYR A 234 -6.49 6.87 -0.57
N ALA A 235 -5.95 6.57 0.61
CA ALA A 235 -6.31 7.24 1.86
C ALA A 235 -6.01 8.76 1.84
N LEU A 236 -4.99 9.18 1.09
CA LEU A 236 -4.48 10.56 1.01
C LEU A 236 -4.92 11.30 -0.26
N ASN A 237 -5.78 10.70 -1.07
CA ASN A 237 -6.34 11.25 -2.32
C ASN A 237 -5.28 11.64 -3.36
N THR A 238 -4.19 10.90 -3.44
CA THR A 238 -3.18 11.04 -4.49
C THR A 238 -3.62 10.29 -5.74
N SER A 239 -3.35 10.83 -6.93
CA SER A 239 -3.60 10.15 -8.21
C SER A 239 -2.68 8.94 -8.35
N VAL A 240 -3.20 7.82 -8.89
CA VAL A 240 -2.52 6.52 -8.89
C VAL A 240 -2.56 5.85 -10.25
N THR A 241 -1.43 5.30 -10.66
CA THR A 241 -1.34 4.18 -11.61
C THR A 241 -0.80 2.97 -10.84
N VAL A 242 -1.55 1.89 -10.76
CA VAL A 242 -1.12 0.64 -10.12
C VAL A 242 -1.09 -0.49 -11.12
N VAL A 243 -0.03 -1.30 -11.06
CA VAL A 243 0.13 -2.51 -11.88
C VAL A 243 -0.02 -3.73 -10.97
N LEU A 244 -0.96 -4.60 -11.31
CA LEU A 244 -1.27 -5.80 -10.56
C LEU A 244 -0.86 -7.04 -11.33
N GLY A 245 -0.31 -8.04 -10.64
CA GLY A 245 0.07 -9.32 -11.19
C GLY A 245 -0.74 -10.47 -10.58
N SER A 246 -0.24 -11.02 -9.48
CA SER A 246 -0.79 -12.21 -8.82
C SER A 246 -2.09 -11.97 -8.02
N THR A 247 -2.53 -10.73 -7.86
CA THR A 247 -3.68 -10.35 -7.03
C THR A 247 -4.82 -9.75 -7.86
N PHE A 248 -6.07 -9.94 -7.44
CA PHE A 248 -7.25 -9.41 -8.12
C PHE A 248 -7.52 -7.96 -7.73
N LYS A 249 -7.85 -7.13 -8.72
CA LYS A 249 -8.12 -5.70 -8.52
C LYS A 249 -9.29 -5.43 -7.57
N GLU A 250 -10.31 -6.27 -7.61
CA GLU A 250 -11.49 -6.20 -6.74
C GLU A 250 -11.13 -6.38 -5.26
N ASN A 251 -10.09 -7.17 -4.99
CA ASN A 251 -9.65 -7.48 -3.62
C ASN A 251 -8.67 -6.45 -3.06
N VAL A 252 -7.69 -6.01 -3.87
CA VAL A 252 -6.52 -5.30 -3.34
C VAL A 252 -6.41 -3.86 -3.82
N SER A 253 -7.29 -3.41 -4.74
CA SER A 253 -7.22 -2.07 -5.30
C SER A 253 -8.57 -1.36 -5.26
N TYR A 254 -8.74 -0.30 -6.03
CA TYR A 254 -9.87 0.62 -5.94
C TYR A 254 -10.43 0.91 -7.33
N PRO A 255 -11.10 -0.07 -7.99
CA PRO A 255 -11.53 0.04 -9.38
C PRO A 255 -12.56 1.13 -9.62
N ASP A 256 -13.34 1.50 -8.60
CA ASP A 256 -14.40 2.52 -8.70
C ASP A 256 -13.88 3.94 -8.41
N GLU A 257 -12.60 4.09 -8.09
CA GLU A 257 -12.00 5.40 -7.80
C GLU A 257 -11.50 6.09 -9.06
N GLU A 258 -12.06 7.25 -9.39
CA GLU A 258 -11.66 8.06 -10.56
C GLU A 258 -10.15 8.41 -10.56
N SER A 259 -9.56 8.55 -9.38
CA SER A 259 -8.13 8.85 -9.22
C SER A 259 -7.20 7.67 -9.49
N PHE A 260 -7.73 6.46 -9.74
CA PHE A 260 -6.98 5.24 -9.99
C PHE A 260 -7.03 4.80 -11.45
N THR A 261 -5.88 4.42 -11.99
CA THR A 261 -5.77 3.53 -13.14
C THR A 261 -5.17 2.22 -12.66
N ILE A 262 -5.84 1.12 -12.98
CA ILE A 262 -5.38 -0.23 -12.64
C ILE A 262 -5.01 -0.96 -13.93
N LEU A 263 -3.75 -1.35 -14.06
CA LEU A 263 -3.24 -2.16 -15.16
C LEU A 263 -3.08 -3.60 -14.64
N ASP A 264 -4.01 -4.46 -15.03
CA ASP A 264 -4.06 -5.84 -14.55
C ASP A 264 -3.30 -6.79 -15.49
N MET A 265 -2.04 -7.05 -15.16
CA MET A 265 -1.15 -7.95 -15.91
C MET A 265 -1.52 -9.42 -15.72
N GLY A 266 -2.20 -9.75 -14.64
CA GLY A 266 -2.58 -11.11 -14.31
C GLY A 266 -3.90 -11.56 -14.94
N GLU A 267 -4.63 -10.69 -15.63
CA GLU A 267 -5.92 -11.03 -16.22
C GLU A 267 -5.80 -12.20 -17.21
N GLY A 268 -6.50 -13.30 -16.93
CA GLY A 268 -6.45 -14.51 -17.73
C GLY A 268 -5.18 -15.39 -17.57
N ALA A 269 -4.18 -14.93 -16.82
CA ALA A 269 -2.91 -15.66 -16.66
C ALA A 269 -2.61 -16.05 -15.20
N ARG A 270 -3.16 -15.33 -14.20
CA ARG A 270 -2.84 -15.61 -12.79
C ARG A 270 -3.41 -16.92 -12.31
N ILE A 271 -2.62 -17.61 -11.49
CA ILE A 271 -3.07 -18.76 -10.72
C ILE A 271 -3.40 -18.25 -9.32
N TYR A 272 -4.65 -18.32 -8.95
CA TYR A 272 -5.14 -17.85 -7.67
C TYR A 272 -5.38 -19.01 -6.72
N SER A 273 -4.68 -19.02 -5.59
CA SER A 273 -5.06 -19.83 -4.44
C SER A 273 -5.95 -19.01 -3.53
N PRO A 274 -7.26 -19.24 -3.51
CA PRO A 274 -8.21 -18.39 -2.79
C PRO A 274 -8.09 -18.53 -1.27
N ILE A 275 -7.55 -19.64 -0.78
CA ILE A 275 -7.57 -19.96 0.64
C ILE A 275 -6.16 -20.14 1.17
N ARG A 276 -5.74 -19.28 2.08
CA ARG A 276 -4.55 -19.48 2.91
C ARG A 276 -4.86 -20.48 4.03
N VAL A 277 -4.99 -21.74 3.69
CA VAL A 277 -5.34 -22.81 4.64
C VAL A 277 -4.10 -23.28 5.41
N THR A 278 -2.93 -23.23 4.78
CA THR A 278 -1.66 -23.62 5.35
C THR A 278 -0.78 -22.41 5.63
N GLN A 279 0.27 -22.59 6.44
CA GLN A 279 1.29 -21.55 6.64
C GLN A 279 2.21 -21.40 5.43
N ASP A 280 2.25 -22.38 4.54
CA ASP A 280 3.00 -22.31 3.30
C ASP A 280 2.22 -21.49 2.26
N GLU A 281 2.43 -20.18 2.34
CA GLU A 281 1.76 -19.20 1.47
C GLU A 281 2.23 -19.26 0.01
N TYR A 282 3.28 -20.03 -0.28
CA TYR A 282 3.91 -20.07 -1.60
C TYR A 282 3.59 -21.33 -2.39
N ALA A 283 3.23 -22.43 -1.72
CA ALA A 283 3.04 -23.74 -2.37
C ALA A 283 2.00 -23.74 -3.49
N ASP A 284 0.97 -22.89 -3.38
CA ASP A 284 -0.16 -22.86 -4.31
C ASP A 284 -0.21 -21.62 -5.21
N ARG A 285 0.85 -20.80 -5.22
CA ARG A 285 0.85 -19.49 -5.90
C ARG A 285 1.96 -19.36 -6.92
N VAL A 286 1.99 -20.25 -7.87
CA VAL A 286 2.96 -20.14 -8.97
C VAL A 286 2.41 -19.15 -10.01
N ASN A 287 2.80 -17.88 -9.87
CA ASN A 287 2.50 -16.79 -10.81
C ASN A 287 3.78 -16.31 -11.50
N GLU A 288 4.66 -17.24 -11.86
CA GLU A 288 5.93 -16.94 -12.51
C GLU A 288 5.69 -16.19 -13.82
N GLY A 289 6.42 -15.10 -14.03
CA GLY A 289 6.34 -14.28 -15.24
C GLY A 289 5.07 -13.41 -15.37
N VAL A 290 4.13 -13.46 -14.42
CA VAL A 290 2.88 -12.66 -14.52
C VAL A 290 3.15 -11.14 -14.55
N MET A 291 4.28 -10.68 -13.97
CA MET A 291 4.72 -9.28 -13.99
C MET A 291 5.76 -8.98 -15.05
N SER A 292 6.05 -9.91 -15.95
CA SER A 292 6.97 -9.65 -17.07
C SER A 292 6.36 -8.68 -18.07
N MET A 293 7.05 -7.57 -18.33
CA MET A 293 6.59 -6.50 -19.20
C MET A 293 7.51 -6.38 -20.41
N ASN A 294 6.91 -6.28 -21.58
CA ASN A 294 7.61 -5.83 -22.77
C ASN A 294 7.55 -4.29 -22.90
N GLU A 295 8.32 -3.72 -23.81
CA GLU A 295 8.39 -2.28 -24.03
C GLU A 295 7.02 -1.62 -24.28
N LYS A 296 6.12 -2.31 -24.99
CA LYS A 296 4.76 -1.79 -25.24
C LYS A 296 3.94 -1.62 -23.95
N ILE A 297 4.10 -2.53 -23.00
CA ILE A 297 3.42 -2.44 -21.70
C ILE A 297 4.02 -1.31 -20.88
N GLU A 298 5.35 -1.18 -20.86
CA GLU A 298 6.02 -0.05 -20.20
C GLU A 298 5.55 1.29 -20.76
N ASP A 299 5.41 1.39 -22.09
CA ASP A 299 4.90 2.60 -22.75
C ASP A 299 3.46 2.92 -22.37
N ILE A 300 2.61 1.91 -22.21
CA ILE A 300 1.23 2.08 -21.70
C ILE A 300 1.25 2.64 -20.28
N ILE A 301 2.10 2.11 -19.39
CA ILE A 301 2.24 2.60 -18.02
C ILE A 301 2.68 4.07 -18.03
N VAL A 302 3.73 4.39 -18.77
CA VAL A 302 4.27 5.75 -18.87
C VAL A 302 3.24 6.71 -19.47
N ALA A 303 2.52 6.29 -20.52
CA ALA A 303 1.47 7.10 -21.16
C ALA A 303 0.31 7.39 -20.19
N ASP A 304 -0.10 6.42 -19.36
CA ASP A 304 -1.14 6.64 -18.35
C ASP A 304 -0.68 7.66 -17.29
N VAL A 305 0.54 7.54 -16.75
CA VAL A 305 1.10 8.52 -15.82
C VAL A 305 1.10 9.92 -16.45
N LYS A 306 1.56 10.06 -17.70
CA LYS A 306 1.59 11.34 -18.42
C LYS A 306 0.18 11.92 -18.60
N LYS A 307 -0.78 11.11 -19.00
CA LYS A 307 -2.20 11.49 -19.16
C LYS A 307 -2.78 11.99 -17.84
N ARG A 308 -2.55 11.26 -16.73
CA ARG A 308 -3.02 11.62 -15.39
C ARG A 308 -2.44 12.95 -14.89
N LEU A 309 -1.20 13.21 -15.21
CA LEU A 309 -0.54 14.47 -14.84
C LEU A 309 -0.99 15.64 -15.71
N SER A 310 -1.27 15.44 -17.01
CA SER A 310 -1.77 16.48 -17.90
C SER A 310 -3.20 16.94 -17.55
N SER A 311 -4.10 16.00 -17.22
CA SER A 311 -5.50 16.30 -16.90
C SER A 311 -5.71 17.15 -15.64
N LYS A 312 -4.68 17.30 -14.78
CA LYS A 312 -4.72 18.21 -13.63
C LYS A 312 -4.50 19.68 -13.98
N GLU A 313 -4.00 19.99 -15.17
CA GLU A 313 -3.79 21.37 -15.62
C GLU A 313 -5.11 22.04 -16.06
N ASP A 314 -6.01 21.26 -16.65
CA ASP A 314 -7.30 21.77 -17.15
C ASP A 314 -8.34 22.05 -16.04
N LYS A 315 -8.05 21.66 -14.79
CA LYS A 315 -8.96 21.84 -13.63
C LYS A 315 -8.50 22.94 -12.65
N LYS A 316 -7.42 23.68 -12.95
CA LYS A 316 -6.96 24.87 -12.21
C LYS A 316 -7.27 26.13 -12.97
#